data_f30d0a802a0775cb643c25634665baa7
#
_entry.id   f30d0a802a0775cb643c25634665baa7
#
_cell.length_a   1.000
_cell.length_b   1.000
_cell.length_c   1.000
_cell.angle_alpha   90.00
_cell.angle_beta   90.00
_cell.angle_gamma   90.00
#
_symmetry.space_group_name_H-M   'P 1'
#
loop_
_entity.id
_entity.type
_entity.pdbx_description
1 polymer ?
#
loop_
_entity_poly.entity_id
_entity_poly.type
_entity_poly.pdbx_seq_one_letter_code
_entity_poly.pdbx_strand_id
1 'polypeptide(L)'
;MLNLPNSKKRIVNFAAVLLALLFWQILALAVNEELIVPSVFKVINRFFSLFLEKDFFSAVLFSLTRIFVGSFIGVMTGIVLGIAAGKYEPIKIIFNPYFVVAKSVPVVSFIIILLVFLPSRRLSIFISGLIVFPIIYSNTLIGFRQTDKKLLEMAKTFKLSPLSKLKFIYLPALYPYFISSLTTACGNAWKAGIAAEILALPDGSIGNKLYKSKIYFETADMFAWTIVIVCLSFIFEKLIIMTVKYGFRLIKKDK
;
A
#
# COMPACT_ATOMS: atom_id res chain seq x y z
N MET A 1 3.38 -28.35 -11.06
CA MET A 1 2.35 -27.63 -10.28
C MET A 1 0.98 -28.05 -10.80
N LEU A 2 0.19 -28.74 -9.98
CA LEU A 2 -1.16 -29.19 -10.34
C LEU A 2 -2.07 -27.98 -10.56
N ASN A 3 -2.41 -27.72 -11.82
CA ASN A 3 -3.35 -26.65 -12.17
C ASN A 3 -4.79 -27.13 -11.86
N LEU A 4 -5.27 -26.83 -10.66
CA LEU A 4 -6.65 -27.09 -10.28
C LEU A 4 -7.61 -26.23 -11.13
N PRO A 5 -8.73 -26.76 -11.62
CA PRO A 5 -9.75 -25.98 -12.31
C PRO A 5 -10.31 -24.87 -11.39
N ASN A 6 -10.73 -23.75 -11.97
CA ASN A 6 -11.13 -22.55 -11.24
C ASN A 6 -12.25 -22.78 -10.20
N SER A 7 -13.16 -23.71 -10.47
CA SER A 7 -14.20 -24.13 -9.51
C SER A 7 -13.60 -24.80 -8.27
N LYS A 8 -12.66 -25.74 -8.46
CA LYS A 8 -11.97 -26.41 -7.35
C LYS A 8 -11.10 -25.44 -6.55
N LYS A 9 -10.43 -24.46 -7.19
CA LYS A 9 -9.68 -23.42 -6.48
C LYS A 9 -10.59 -22.60 -5.54
N ARG A 10 -11.80 -22.25 -5.98
CA ARG A 10 -12.76 -21.52 -5.13
C ARG A 10 -13.19 -22.35 -3.92
N ILE A 11 -13.49 -23.62 -4.11
CA ILE A 11 -13.87 -24.55 -3.01
C ILE A 11 -12.71 -24.70 -2.02
N VAL A 12 -11.49 -24.91 -2.50
CA VAL A 12 -10.29 -25.02 -1.64
C VAL A 12 -10.06 -23.74 -0.85
N ASN A 13 -10.17 -22.58 -1.49
CA ASN A 13 -10.01 -21.29 -0.80
C ASN A 13 -11.10 -21.08 0.27
N PHE A 14 -12.35 -21.43 -0.03
CA PHE A 14 -13.44 -21.34 0.92
C PHE A 14 -13.24 -22.29 2.11
N ALA A 15 -12.84 -23.53 1.85
CA ALA A 15 -12.51 -24.52 2.88
C ALA A 15 -11.33 -24.05 3.75
N ALA A 16 -10.31 -23.43 3.17
CA ALA A 16 -9.18 -22.88 3.91
C ALA A 16 -9.60 -21.75 4.87
N VAL A 17 -10.50 -20.85 4.42
CA VAL A 17 -11.05 -19.80 5.29
C VAL A 17 -11.89 -20.38 6.42
N LEU A 18 -12.74 -21.38 6.12
CA LEU A 18 -13.54 -22.06 7.16
C LEU A 18 -12.65 -22.76 8.18
N LEU A 19 -11.61 -23.45 7.74
CA LEU A 19 -10.65 -24.11 8.64
C LEU A 19 -9.93 -23.09 9.54
N ALA A 20 -9.54 -21.94 9.00
CA ALA A 20 -8.92 -20.87 9.78
C ALA A 20 -9.87 -20.30 10.85
N LEU A 21 -11.15 -20.08 10.50
CA LEU A 21 -12.16 -19.61 11.45
C LEU A 21 -12.50 -20.66 12.50
N LEU A 22 -12.57 -21.93 12.13
CA LEU A 22 -12.76 -23.04 13.07
C LEU A 22 -11.57 -23.14 14.04
N PHE A 23 -10.35 -23.07 13.53
CA PHE A 23 -9.15 -23.09 14.36
C PHE A 23 -9.14 -21.91 15.36
N TRP A 24 -9.50 -20.71 14.90
CA TRP A 24 -9.64 -19.56 15.80
C TRP A 24 -10.70 -19.80 16.87
N GLN A 25 -11.89 -20.30 16.48
CA GLN A 25 -12.96 -20.57 17.44
C GLN A 25 -12.57 -21.65 18.47
N ILE A 26 -11.85 -22.69 18.04
CA ILE A 26 -11.34 -23.73 18.96
C ILE A 26 -10.32 -23.12 19.95
N LEU A 27 -9.41 -22.24 19.47
CA LEU A 27 -8.48 -21.53 20.33
C LEU A 27 -9.21 -20.63 21.34
N ALA A 28 -10.25 -19.90 20.90
CA ALA A 28 -11.04 -19.07 21.80
C ALA A 28 -11.73 -19.89 22.90
N LEU A 29 -12.26 -21.06 22.55
CA LEU A 29 -12.86 -21.98 23.52
C LEU A 29 -11.83 -22.62 24.45
N ALA A 30 -10.63 -22.97 23.95
CA ALA A 30 -9.57 -23.59 24.74
C ALA A 30 -8.95 -22.63 25.75
N VAL A 31 -8.79 -21.35 25.37
CA VAL A 31 -8.26 -20.29 26.23
C VAL A 31 -9.31 -19.87 27.28
N ASN A 32 -10.59 -19.91 26.90
CA ASN A 32 -11.75 -19.58 27.74
C ASN A 32 -11.66 -18.22 28.47
N GLU A 33 -10.85 -17.31 27.91
CA GLU A 33 -10.64 -15.93 28.39
C GLU A 33 -10.87 -14.95 27.23
N GLU A 34 -12.06 -14.35 27.20
CA GLU A 34 -12.46 -13.42 26.13
C GLU A 34 -11.57 -12.18 26.03
N LEU A 35 -10.92 -11.79 27.14
CA LEU A 35 -9.97 -10.67 27.16
C LEU A 35 -8.68 -10.99 26.39
N ILE A 36 -8.36 -12.26 26.22
CA ILE A 36 -7.16 -12.70 25.50
C ILE A 36 -7.51 -13.06 24.05
N VAL A 37 -8.48 -13.97 23.88
CA VAL A 37 -8.90 -14.45 22.56
C VAL A 37 -10.44 -14.37 22.47
N PRO A 38 -11.00 -13.33 21.84
CA PRO A 38 -12.44 -13.21 21.66
C PRO A 38 -12.97 -14.27 20.68
N SER A 39 -14.20 -14.71 20.86
CA SER A 39 -14.84 -15.63 19.92
C SER A 39 -15.06 -14.97 18.57
N VAL A 40 -15.04 -15.78 17.50
CA VAL A 40 -15.27 -15.30 16.13
C VAL A 40 -16.59 -14.56 16.02
N PHE A 41 -17.65 -15.09 16.66
CA PHE A 41 -18.97 -14.49 16.62
C PHE A 41 -19.00 -13.10 17.27
N LYS A 42 -18.32 -12.92 18.41
CA LYS A 42 -18.23 -11.62 19.10
C LYS A 42 -17.49 -10.58 18.25
N VAL A 43 -16.41 -10.99 17.58
CA VAL A 43 -15.65 -10.11 16.67
C VAL A 43 -16.47 -9.71 15.44
N ILE A 44 -17.24 -10.66 14.86
CA ILE A 44 -18.12 -10.36 13.72
C ILE A 44 -19.21 -9.38 14.13
N ASN A 45 -19.89 -9.61 15.25
CA ASN A 45 -20.89 -8.70 15.77
C ASN A 45 -20.31 -7.30 16.02
N ARG A 46 -19.12 -7.25 16.62
CA ARG A 46 -18.45 -5.99 16.88
C ARG A 46 -18.03 -5.28 15.59
N PHE A 47 -17.53 -6.00 14.60
CA PHE A 47 -17.22 -5.47 13.28
C PHE A 47 -18.42 -4.74 12.65
N PHE A 48 -19.61 -5.34 12.68
CA PHE A 48 -20.81 -4.68 12.15
C PHE A 48 -21.29 -3.51 13.00
N SER A 49 -21.15 -3.58 14.32
CA SER A 49 -21.54 -2.48 15.21
C SER A 49 -20.64 -1.25 15.06
N LEU A 50 -19.37 -1.41 14.64
CA LEU A 50 -18.47 -0.28 14.36
C LEU A 50 -19.06 0.68 13.31
N PHE A 51 -19.75 0.18 12.30
CA PHE A 51 -20.39 1.01 11.26
C PHE A 51 -21.48 1.94 11.78
N LEU A 52 -22.04 1.64 12.94
CA LEU A 52 -23.08 2.45 13.60
C LEU A 52 -22.47 3.53 14.52
N GLU A 53 -21.18 3.49 14.77
CA GLU A 53 -20.51 4.50 15.57
C GLU A 53 -20.34 5.81 14.80
N LYS A 54 -20.67 6.92 15.45
CA LYS A 54 -20.60 8.27 14.85
C LYS A 54 -19.19 8.60 14.28
N ASP A 55 -18.15 8.10 14.95
CA ASP A 55 -16.75 8.41 14.62
C ASP A 55 -16.12 7.44 13.64
N PHE A 56 -16.81 6.36 13.25
CA PHE A 56 -16.24 5.33 12.37
C PHE A 56 -15.81 5.90 11.03
N PHE A 57 -16.73 6.52 10.31
CA PHE A 57 -16.44 7.06 8.98
C PHE A 57 -15.43 8.20 9.01
N SER A 58 -15.44 9.02 10.06
CA SER A 58 -14.45 10.08 10.24
C SER A 58 -13.04 9.51 10.44
N ALA A 59 -12.90 8.45 11.25
CA ALA A 59 -11.62 7.77 11.47
C ALA A 59 -11.10 7.09 10.19
N VAL A 60 -11.98 6.43 9.46
CA VAL A 60 -11.64 5.81 8.16
C VAL A 60 -11.18 6.87 7.16
N LEU A 61 -11.92 7.97 7.00
CA LEU A 61 -11.57 9.04 6.07
C LEU A 61 -10.27 9.74 6.47
N PHE A 62 -10.07 9.95 7.77
CA PHE A 62 -8.83 10.53 8.31
C PHE A 62 -7.60 9.73 7.91
N SER A 63 -7.59 8.43 8.17
CA SER A 63 -6.45 7.56 7.86
C SER A 63 -6.28 7.38 6.35
N LEU A 64 -7.37 7.16 5.62
CA LEU A 64 -7.35 6.95 4.18
C LEU A 64 -6.79 8.16 3.43
N THR A 65 -7.24 9.37 3.76
CA THR A 65 -6.75 10.60 3.10
C THR A 65 -5.27 10.82 3.34
N ARG A 66 -4.77 10.58 4.55
CA ARG A 66 -3.35 10.77 4.87
C ARG A 66 -2.45 9.77 4.18
N ILE A 67 -2.82 8.49 4.24
CA ILE A 67 -2.08 7.43 3.58
C ILE A 67 -2.10 7.63 2.06
N PHE A 68 -3.25 8.06 1.50
CA PHE A 68 -3.36 8.36 0.08
C PHE A 68 -2.46 9.54 -0.33
N VAL A 69 -2.50 10.66 0.40
CA VAL A 69 -1.67 11.83 0.10
C VAL A 69 -0.18 11.49 0.18
N GLY A 70 0.23 10.79 1.24
CA GLY A 70 1.62 10.35 1.38
C GLY A 70 2.05 9.42 0.24
N SER A 71 1.22 8.41 -0.08
CA SER A 71 1.46 7.50 -1.19
C SER A 71 1.55 8.22 -2.52
N PHE A 72 0.66 9.18 -2.78
CA PHE A 72 0.65 9.97 -4.01
C PHE A 72 1.94 10.79 -4.16
N ILE A 73 2.40 11.45 -3.10
CA ILE A 73 3.68 12.19 -3.09
C ILE A 73 4.83 11.21 -3.37
N GLY A 74 4.86 10.05 -2.71
CA GLY A 74 5.87 9.01 -2.92
C GLY A 74 5.88 8.47 -4.35
N VAL A 75 4.70 8.29 -4.97
CA VAL A 75 4.58 7.87 -6.38
C VAL A 75 5.14 8.95 -7.30
N MET A 76 4.72 10.21 -7.15
CA MET A 76 5.15 11.30 -8.02
C MET A 76 6.67 11.52 -7.94
N THR A 77 7.22 11.60 -6.74
CA THR A 77 8.66 11.76 -6.53
C THR A 77 9.45 10.55 -7.04
N GLY A 78 8.94 9.33 -6.82
CA GLY A 78 9.54 8.09 -7.30
C GLY A 78 9.61 8.00 -8.83
N ILE A 79 8.55 8.41 -9.54
CA ILE A 79 8.53 8.45 -11.01
C ILE A 79 9.55 9.48 -11.52
N VAL A 80 9.47 10.71 -11.02
CA VAL A 80 10.34 11.82 -11.49
C VAL A 80 11.81 11.46 -11.30
N LEU A 81 12.20 11.05 -10.09
CA LEU A 81 13.59 10.68 -9.80
C LEU A 81 14.00 9.37 -10.47
N GLY A 82 13.09 8.39 -10.64
CA GLY A 82 13.37 7.15 -11.36
C GLY A 82 13.70 7.39 -12.83
N ILE A 83 12.93 8.25 -13.51
CA ILE A 83 13.21 8.65 -14.89
C ILE A 83 14.50 9.45 -14.98
N ALA A 84 14.72 10.41 -14.07
CA ALA A 84 15.93 11.21 -14.03
C ALA A 84 17.20 10.35 -13.84
N ALA A 85 17.16 9.40 -12.90
CA ALA A 85 18.24 8.43 -12.67
C ALA A 85 18.42 7.42 -13.81
N GLY A 86 17.33 7.12 -14.53
CA GLY A 86 17.40 6.31 -15.75
C GLY A 86 18.14 7.00 -16.89
N LYS A 87 17.97 8.32 -17.00
CA LYS A 87 18.58 9.16 -18.03
C LYS A 87 20.01 9.62 -17.66
N TYR A 88 20.24 9.95 -16.38
CA TYR A 88 21.49 10.52 -15.89
C TYR A 88 22.13 9.62 -14.83
N GLU A 89 23.24 8.96 -15.16
CA GLU A 89 23.97 8.06 -14.24
C GLU A 89 24.42 8.74 -12.93
N PRO A 90 24.88 10.01 -12.91
CA PRO A 90 25.23 10.67 -11.65
C PRO A 90 24.07 10.72 -10.64
N ILE A 91 22.84 10.94 -11.10
CA ILE A 91 21.66 10.97 -10.22
C ILE A 91 21.46 9.61 -9.55
N LYS A 92 21.62 8.52 -10.32
CA LYS A 92 21.52 7.16 -9.77
C LYS A 92 22.61 6.92 -8.71
N ILE A 93 23.85 7.31 -8.96
CA ILE A 93 24.98 7.11 -8.04
C ILE A 93 24.72 7.86 -6.74
N ILE A 94 24.30 9.14 -6.81
CA ILE A 94 24.03 9.98 -5.63
C ILE A 94 22.89 9.39 -4.78
N PHE A 95 21.81 8.92 -5.39
CA PHE A 95 20.64 8.43 -4.65
C PHE A 95 20.76 6.98 -4.18
N ASN A 96 21.65 6.17 -4.78
CA ASN A 96 21.79 4.75 -4.44
C ASN A 96 22.00 4.47 -2.93
N PRO A 97 22.91 5.15 -2.21
CA PRO A 97 23.11 4.89 -0.79
C PRO A 97 21.85 5.19 0.04
N TYR A 98 21.09 6.24 -0.31
CA TYR A 98 19.84 6.55 0.40
C TYR A 98 18.78 5.46 0.22
N PHE A 99 18.71 4.85 -0.97
CA PHE A 99 17.80 3.72 -1.21
C PHE A 99 18.21 2.45 -0.46
N VAL A 100 19.51 2.19 -0.33
CA VAL A 100 19.99 1.07 0.46
C VAL A 100 19.57 1.25 1.91
N VAL A 101 19.79 2.42 2.50
CA VAL A 101 19.39 2.74 3.88
C VAL A 101 17.87 2.64 4.04
N ALA A 102 17.08 3.25 3.15
CA ALA A 102 15.62 3.23 3.23
C ALA A 102 15.01 1.83 3.17
N LYS A 103 15.68 0.88 2.49
CA LYS A 103 15.24 -0.53 2.42
C LYS A 103 15.71 -1.37 3.60
N SER A 104 16.80 -0.98 4.27
CA SER A 104 17.43 -1.76 5.34
C SER A 104 16.94 -1.38 6.73
N VAL A 105 16.51 -0.14 6.92
CA VAL A 105 16.08 0.36 8.23
C VAL A 105 14.63 -0.07 8.54
N PRO A 106 14.36 -0.63 9.72
CA PRO A 106 12.99 -0.95 10.13
C PRO A 106 12.08 0.29 10.12
N VAL A 107 10.87 0.15 9.59
CA VAL A 107 9.91 1.26 9.49
C VAL A 107 9.62 1.90 10.84
N VAL A 108 9.56 1.10 11.90
CA VAL A 108 9.32 1.56 13.28
C VAL A 108 10.40 2.56 13.75
N SER A 109 11.66 2.33 13.38
CA SER A 109 12.76 3.24 13.72
C SER A 109 12.57 4.62 13.05
N PHE A 110 12.14 4.65 11.79
CA PHE A 110 11.81 5.91 11.11
C PHE A 110 10.64 6.62 11.79
N ILE A 111 9.60 5.88 12.21
CA ILE A 111 8.45 6.45 12.90
C ILE A 111 8.89 7.15 14.18
N ILE A 112 9.70 6.48 15.01
CA ILE A 112 10.17 7.02 16.31
C ILE A 112 11.03 8.28 16.09
N ILE A 113 11.96 8.24 15.12
CA ILE A 113 12.79 9.41 14.81
C ILE A 113 11.94 10.58 14.34
N LEU A 114 11.01 10.34 13.45
CA LEU A 114 10.16 11.39 12.88
C LEU A 114 9.15 11.96 13.88
N LEU A 115 8.77 11.20 14.91
CA LEU A 115 7.92 11.70 16.00
C LEU A 115 8.56 12.88 16.78
N VAL A 116 9.90 12.98 16.79
CA VAL A 116 10.61 14.09 17.42
C VAL A 116 10.44 15.39 16.61
N PHE A 117 10.31 15.26 15.30
CA PHE A 117 10.34 16.43 14.38
C PHE A 117 8.97 16.79 13.80
N LEU A 118 8.03 15.84 13.76
CA LEU A 118 6.75 15.98 13.06
C LEU A 118 5.56 15.83 14.01
N PRO A 119 4.51 16.66 13.83
CA PRO A 119 3.26 16.46 14.55
C PRO A 119 2.65 15.10 14.23
N SER A 120 2.08 14.42 15.25
CA SER A 120 1.42 13.12 15.13
C SER A 120 0.47 13.01 13.93
N ARG A 121 -0.29 14.07 13.65
CA ARG A 121 -1.24 14.12 12.53
C ARG A 121 -0.60 14.03 11.14
N ARG A 122 0.67 14.35 10.97
CA ARG A 122 1.36 14.33 9.66
C ARG A 122 2.21 13.10 9.46
N LEU A 123 2.43 12.31 10.51
CA LEU A 123 3.38 11.22 10.48
C LEU A 123 3.01 10.13 9.47
N SER A 124 1.73 9.74 9.41
CA SER A 124 1.26 8.72 8.45
C SER A 124 1.45 9.16 6.99
N ILE A 125 1.35 10.46 6.69
CA ILE A 125 1.65 11.01 5.35
C ILE A 125 3.12 10.77 5.00
N PHE A 126 4.03 11.18 5.89
CA PHE A 126 5.47 11.04 5.66
C PHE A 126 5.91 9.58 5.54
N ILE A 127 5.46 8.74 6.46
CA ILE A 127 5.83 7.32 6.47
C ILE A 127 5.30 6.59 5.25
N SER A 128 4.05 6.81 4.86
CA SER A 128 3.49 6.21 3.63
C SER A 128 4.27 6.64 2.39
N GLY A 129 4.60 7.95 2.27
CA GLY A 129 5.42 8.46 1.17
C GLY A 129 6.83 7.88 1.15
N LEU A 130 7.48 7.81 2.33
CA LEU A 130 8.83 7.27 2.49
C LEU A 130 8.93 5.81 2.05
N ILE A 131 7.90 4.99 2.31
CA ILE A 131 7.86 3.58 1.91
C ILE A 131 7.55 3.40 0.42
N VAL A 132 6.65 4.22 -0.12
CA VAL A 132 6.26 4.16 -1.54
C VAL A 132 7.39 4.59 -2.46
N PHE A 133 8.08 5.68 -2.10
CA PHE A 133 9.09 6.32 -2.92
C PHE A 133 10.18 5.37 -3.46
N PRO A 134 10.91 4.57 -2.63
CA PRO A 134 11.96 3.69 -3.12
C PRO A 134 11.43 2.54 -3.99
N ILE A 135 10.21 2.08 -3.74
CA ILE A 135 9.58 1.01 -4.52
C ILE A 135 9.29 1.51 -5.94
N ILE A 136 8.65 2.66 -6.06
CA ILE A 136 8.31 3.26 -7.35
C ILE A 136 9.57 3.70 -8.10
N TYR A 137 10.51 4.35 -7.42
CA TYR A 137 11.79 4.76 -8.01
C TYR A 137 12.53 3.59 -8.64
N SER A 138 12.74 2.51 -7.89
CA SER A 138 13.51 1.36 -8.38
C SER A 138 12.88 0.73 -9.62
N ASN A 139 11.57 0.54 -9.61
CA ASN A 139 10.86 -0.08 -10.74
C ASN A 139 10.75 0.86 -11.94
N THR A 140 10.58 2.17 -11.71
CA THR A 140 10.60 3.18 -12.78
C THR A 140 11.98 3.22 -13.44
N LEU A 141 13.07 3.22 -12.66
CA LEU A 141 14.43 3.17 -13.15
C LEU A 141 14.69 1.93 -14.00
N ILE A 142 14.27 0.75 -13.52
CA ILE A 142 14.43 -0.52 -14.27
C ILE A 142 13.65 -0.46 -15.57
N GLY A 143 12.37 -0.09 -15.53
CA GLY A 143 11.52 -0.02 -16.72
C GLY A 143 12.02 1.00 -17.75
N PHE A 144 12.56 2.15 -17.29
CA PHE A 144 13.16 3.14 -18.17
C PHE A 144 14.40 2.61 -18.90
N ARG A 145 15.29 1.90 -18.20
CA ARG A 145 16.51 1.31 -18.77
C ARG A 145 16.26 0.10 -19.66
N GLN A 146 15.15 -0.60 -19.45
CA GLN A 146 14.75 -1.74 -20.28
C GLN A 146 13.93 -1.34 -21.52
N THR A 147 13.75 -0.04 -21.77
CA THR A 147 13.15 0.43 -23.01
C THR A 147 13.99 0.01 -24.21
N ASP A 148 13.34 -0.55 -25.23
CA ASP A 148 14.02 -1.08 -26.41
C ASP A 148 14.81 0.01 -27.14
N LYS A 149 16.14 -0.21 -27.26
CA LYS A 149 17.06 0.72 -27.91
C LYS A 149 16.74 0.89 -29.39
N LYS A 150 16.26 -0.15 -30.09
CA LYS A 150 15.88 -0.08 -31.50
C LYS A 150 14.71 0.87 -31.72
N LEU A 151 13.70 0.85 -30.81
CA LEU A 151 12.61 1.81 -30.85
C LEU A 151 13.07 3.25 -30.62
N LEU A 152 14.06 3.45 -29.74
CA LEU A 152 14.64 4.78 -29.50
C LEU A 152 15.46 5.28 -30.68
N GLU A 153 16.22 4.43 -31.36
CA GLU A 153 16.96 4.74 -32.59
C GLU A 153 16.00 5.09 -33.72
N MET A 154 14.97 4.28 -33.93
CA MET A 154 13.89 4.58 -34.89
C MET A 154 13.25 5.94 -34.60
N ALA A 155 12.91 6.22 -33.34
CA ALA A 155 12.33 7.50 -32.92
C ALA A 155 13.27 8.70 -33.16
N LYS A 156 14.58 8.47 -33.11
CA LYS A 156 15.60 9.49 -33.44
C LYS A 156 15.66 9.74 -34.95
N THR A 157 15.67 8.66 -35.76
CA THR A 157 15.68 8.73 -37.24
C THR A 157 14.44 9.46 -37.76
N PHE A 158 13.25 9.15 -37.24
CA PHE A 158 12.00 9.82 -37.61
C PHE A 158 11.79 11.17 -36.91
N LYS A 159 12.76 11.67 -36.15
CA LYS A 159 12.70 12.95 -35.44
C LYS A 159 11.44 13.12 -34.58
N LEU A 160 10.98 12.03 -33.93
CA LEU A 160 9.79 12.09 -33.08
C LEU A 160 9.95 13.13 -31.97
N SER A 161 8.87 13.87 -31.69
CA SER A 161 8.84 14.84 -30.58
C SER A 161 9.06 14.17 -29.20
N PRO A 162 9.55 14.88 -28.20
CA PRO A 162 9.71 14.33 -26.86
C PRO A 162 8.43 13.78 -26.28
N LEU A 163 7.29 14.44 -26.54
CA LEU A 163 5.96 13.99 -26.10
C LEU A 163 5.54 12.69 -26.76
N SER A 164 5.81 12.56 -28.08
CA SER A 164 5.54 11.33 -28.83
C SER A 164 6.40 10.17 -28.34
N LYS A 165 7.69 10.40 -28.04
CA LYS A 165 8.57 9.39 -27.44
C LYS A 165 8.03 8.96 -26.07
N LEU A 166 7.59 9.91 -25.25
CA LEU A 166 7.01 9.60 -23.94
C LEU A 166 5.74 8.75 -24.09
N LYS A 167 4.79 9.19 -24.91
CA LYS A 167 3.48 8.55 -25.10
C LYS A 167 3.58 7.16 -25.74
N PHE A 168 4.41 6.99 -26.78
CA PHE A 168 4.41 5.79 -27.62
C PHE A 168 5.52 4.79 -27.31
N ILE A 169 6.61 5.20 -26.63
CA ILE A 169 7.75 4.33 -26.34
C ILE A 169 7.90 4.12 -24.83
N TYR A 170 8.14 5.21 -24.09
CA TYR A 170 8.43 5.08 -22.65
C TYR A 170 7.22 4.63 -21.82
N LEU A 171 6.06 5.23 -22.04
CA LEU A 171 4.86 4.91 -21.25
C LEU A 171 4.43 3.44 -21.36
N PRO A 172 4.37 2.84 -22.59
CA PRO A 172 4.11 1.40 -22.73
C PRO A 172 5.19 0.51 -22.11
N ALA A 173 6.46 0.90 -22.22
CA ALA A 173 7.58 0.15 -21.63
C ALA A 173 7.57 0.19 -20.10
N LEU A 174 7.26 1.34 -19.49
CA LEU A 174 7.18 1.54 -18.05
C LEU A 174 5.93 0.89 -17.41
N TYR A 175 4.85 0.77 -18.17
CA TYR A 175 3.55 0.36 -17.63
C TYR A 175 3.57 -0.96 -16.82
N PRO A 176 4.15 -2.08 -17.30
CA PRO A 176 4.15 -3.33 -16.53
C PRO A 176 4.93 -3.20 -15.21
N TYR A 177 6.06 -2.49 -15.22
CA TYR A 177 6.86 -2.22 -14.02
C TYR A 177 6.12 -1.32 -13.04
N PHE A 178 5.44 -0.30 -13.55
CA PHE A 178 4.66 0.62 -12.75
C PHE A 178 3.48 -0.06 -12.05
N ILE A 179 2.70 -0.87 -12.77
CA ILE A 179 1.57 -1.61 -12.16
C ILE A 179 2.07 -2.59 -11.09
N SER A 180 3.14 -3.33 -11.36
CA SER A 180 3.71 -4.27 -10.39
C SER A 180 4.20 -3.55 -9.13
N SER A 181 4.93 -2.44 -9.31
CA SER A 181 5.44 -1.65 -8.18
C SER A 181 4.31 -0.98 -7.39
N LEU A 182 3.27 -0.50 -8.07
CA LEU A 182 2.13 0.16 -7.43
C LEU A 182 1.35 -0.80 -6.53
N THR A 183 1.14 -2.06 -6.96
CA THR A 183 0.52 -3.11 -6.14
C THR A 183 1.29 -3.31 -4.84
N THR A 184 2.62 -3.48 -4.93
CA THR A 184 3.47 -3.66 -3.75
C THR A 184 3.51 -2.40 -2.88
N ALA A 185 3.58 -1.22 -3.50
CA ALA A 185 3.67 0.06 -2.81
C ALA A 185 2.39 0.38 -2.02
N CYS A 186 1.21 0.16 -2.60
CA CYS A 186 -0.08 0.41 -1.92
C CYS A 186 -0.23 -0.42 -0.64
N GLY A 187 0.03 -1.73 -0.71
CA GLY A 187 -0.06 -2.59 0.46
C GLY A 187 0.94 -2.22 1.57
N ASN A 188 2.17 -1.87 1.20
CA ASN A 188 3.19 -1.45 2.16
C ASN A 188 2.91 -0.06 2.74
N ALA A 189 2.41 0.88 1.94
CA ALA A 189 2.02 2.21 2.39
C ALA A 189 0.91 2.15 3.45
N TRP A 190 -0.09 1.30 3.20
CA TRP A 190 -1.20 1.11 4.13
C TRP A 190 -0.72 0.58 5.48
N LYS A 191 0.06 -0.52 5.47
CA LYS A 191 0.62 -1.11 6.68
C LYS A 191 1.49 -0.12 7.46
N ALA A 192 2.38 0.58 6.77
CA ALA A 192 3.29 1.54 7.38
C ALA A 192 2.56 2.79 7.90
N GLY A 193 1.56 3.28 7.16
CA GLY A 193 0.75 4.42 7.57
C GLY A 193 -0.08 4.15 8.82
N ILE A 194 -0.73 2.99 8.90
CA ILE A 194 -1.46 2.55 10.10
C ILE A 194 -0.49 2.33 11.28
N ALA A 195 0.67 1.71 11.05
CA ALA A 195 1.69 1.55 12.10
C ALA A 195 2.15 2.91 12.65
N ALA A 196 2.31 3.90 11.77
CA ALA A 196 2.63 5.26 12.18
C ALA A 196 1.51 5.89 13.03
N GLU A 197 0.25 5.65 12.71
CA GLU A 197 -0.89 6.13 13.52
C GLU A 197 -0.98 5.43 14.88
N ILE A 198 -0.67 4.13 14.95
CA ILE A 198 -0.67 3.38 16.21
C ILE A 198 0.42 3.91 17.17
N LEU A 199 1.58 4.32 16.64
CA LEU A 199 2.68 4.82 17.45
C LEU A 199 2.55 6.33 17.76
N ALA A 200 2.04 7.10 16.82
CA ALA A 200 1.88 8.56 16.94
C ALA A 200 0.59 8.99 17.63
N LEU A 201 -0.40 8.11 17.68
CA LEU A 201 -1.70 8.31 18.33
C LEU A 201 -2.45 9.58 17.90
N PRO A 202 -2.53 9.93 16.60
CA PRO A 202 -3.28 11.12 16.19
C PRO A 202 -4.78 10.92 16.45
N ASP A 203 -5.39 11.86 17.15
CA ASP A 203 -6.80 11.78 17.45
C ASP A 203 -7.65 11.64 16.19
N GLY A 204 -8.63 10.76 16.25
CA GLY A 204 -9.56 10.48 15.17
C GLY A 204 -9.01 9.57 14.08
N SER A 205 -7.87 8.88 14.26
CA SER A 205 -7.35 7.90 13.32
C SER A 205 -7.77 6.47 13.64
N ILE A 206 -7.71 5.59 12.64
CA ILE A 206 -7.91 4.14 12.84
C ILE A 206 -6.86 3.59 13.81
N GLY A 207 -5.59 3.98 13.65
CA GLY A 207 -4.51 3.53 14.53
C GLY A 207 -4.72 3.94 15.98
N ASN A 208 -5.27 5.14 16.24
CA ASN A 208 -5.62 5.59 17.60
C ASN A 208 -6.78 4.77 18.17
N LYS A 209 -7.82 4.47 17.37
CA LYS A 209 -8.93 3.61 17.79
C LYS A 209 -8.45 2.21 18.19
N LEU A 210 -7.62 1.59 17.34
CA LEU A 210 -7.01 0.28 17.63
C LEU A 210 -6.16 0.30 18.90
N TYR A 211 -5.37 1.35 19.13
CA TYR A 211 -4.55 1.49 20.32
C TYR A 211 -5.39 1.68 21.59
N LYS A 212 -6.46 2.49 21.52
CA LYS A 212 -7.40 2.66 22.63
C LYS A 212 -8.07 1.35 23.02
N SER A 213 -8.53 0.55 22.05
CA SER A 213 -9.10 -0.78 22.32
C SER A 213 -8.11 -1.69 23.07
N LYS A 214 -6.81 -1.58 22.76
CA LYS A 214 -5.75 -2.30 23.52
C LYS A 214 -5.68 -1.83 24.97
N ILE A 215 -5.67 -0.52 25.23
CA ILE A 215 -5.55 0.04 26.60
C ILE A 215 -6.75 -0.32 27.47
N TYR A 216 -7.94 -0.30 26.87
CA TYR A 216 -9.18 -0.62 27.59
C TYR A 216 -9.48 -2.12 27.64
N PHE A 217 -8.57 -2.98 27.13
CA PHE A 217 -8.76 -4.44 27.07
C PHE A 217 -10.00 -4.87 26.28
N GLU A 218 -10.43 -4.06 25.33
CA GLU A 218 -11.53 -4.36 24.41
C GLU A 218 -11.03 -5.20 23.23
N THR A 219 -10.68 -6.46 23.51
CA THR A 219 -10.01 -7.33 22.53
C THR A 219 -10.86 -7.58 21.30
N ALA A 220 -12.17 -7.70 21.45
CA ALA A 220 -13.09 -7.83 20.30
C ALA A 220 -13.01 -6.62 19.36
N ASP A 221 -12.85 -5.40 19.91
CA ASP A 221 -12.64 -4.17 19.15
C ASP A 221 -11.32 -4.18 18.40
N MET A 222 -10.23 -4.62 19.06
CA MET A 222 -8.93 -4.72 18.41
C MET A 222 -9.00 -5.60 17.15
N PHE A 223 -9.64 -6.77 17.27
CA PHE A 223 -9.82 -7.67 16.13
C PHE A 223 -10.75 -7.08 15.07
N ALA A 224 -11.84 -6.43 15.47
CA ALA A 224 -12.78 -5.79 14.53
C ALA A 224 -12.10 -4.66 13.76
N TRP A 225 -11.35 -3.75 14.41
CA TRP A 225 -10.56 -2.72 13.73
C TRP A 225 -9.46 -3.32 12.84
N THR A 226 -8.86 -4.44 13.23
CA THR A 226 -7.89 -5.14 12.37
C THR A 226 -8.55 -5.65 11.08
N ILE A 227 -9.76 -6.20 11.17
CA ILE A 227 -10.54 -6.61 9.98
C ILE A 227 -10.84 -5.38 9.09
N VAL A 228 -11.27 -4.25 9.69
CA VAL A 228 -11.49 -2.99 8.96
C VAL A 228 -10.22 -2.56 8.21
N ILE A 229 -9.06 -2.58 8.89
CA ILE A 229 -7.77 -2.23 8.29
C ILE A 229 -7.46 -3.12 7.08
N VAL A 230 -7.66 -4.43 7.20
CA VAL A 230 -7.42 -5.39 6.11
C VAL A 230 -8.37 -5.14 4.94
N CYS A 231 -9.67 -4.99 5.20
CA CYS A 231 -10.66 -4.70 4.16
C CYS A 231 -10.34 -3.40 3.41
N LEU A 232 -10.02 -2.33 4.15
CA LEU A 232 -9.67 -1.05 3.57
C LEU A 232 -8.37 -1.11 2.75
N SER A 233 -7.38 -1.91 3.18
CA SER A 233 -6.15 -2.13 2.41
C SER A 233 -6.45 -2.71 1.03
N PHE A 234 -7.28 -3.75 0.96
CA PHE A 234 -7.68 -4.36 -0.31
C PHE A 234 -8.48 -3.41 -1.20
N ILE A 235 -9.43 -2.66 -0.61
CA ILE A 235 -10.22 -1.67 -1.35
C ILE A 235 -9.32 -0.57 -1.90
N PHE A 236 -8.43 -0.03 -1.08
CA PHE A 236 -7.48 1.01 -1.45
C PHE A 236 -6.58 0.59 -2.62
N GLU A 237 -5.95 -0.58 -2.51
CA GLU A 237 -5.11 -1.15 -3.57
C GLU A 237 -5.89 -1.33 -4.87
N LYS A 238 -7.06 -1.97 -4.78
CA LYS A 238 -7.89 -2.27 -5.96
C LYS A 238 -8.36 -0.99 -6.66
N LEU A 239 -8.80 0.01 -5.91
CA LEU A 239 -9.25 1.28 -6.47
C LEU A 239 -8.11 2.01 -7.21
N ILE A 240 -6.93 2.12 -6.59
CA ILE A 240 -5.78 2.77 -7.22
C ILE A 240 -5.36 2.05 -8.50
N ILE A 241 -5.24 0.72 -8.45
CA ILE A 241 -4.85 -0.07 -9.63
C ILE A 241 -5.90 0.04 -10.74
N MET A 242 -7.19 0.01 -10.41
CA MET A 242 -8.26 0.17 -11.41
C MET A 242 -8.21 1.54 -12.07
N THR A 243 -8.02 2.61 -11.29
CA THR A 243 -7.91 3.99 -11.81
C THR A 243 -6.74 4.14 -12.78
N VAL A 244 -5.57 3.61 -12.40
CA VAL A 244 -4.37 3.67 -13.25
C VAL A 244 -4.55 2.84 -14.53
N LYS A 245 -5.11 1.63 -14.43
CA LYS A 245 -5.41 0.79 -15.61
C LYS A 245 -6.40 1.46 -16.55
N TYR A 246 -7.42 2.10 -16.01
CA TYR A 246 -8.40 2.85 -16.80
C TYR A 246 -7.76 4.04 -17.51
N GLY A 247 -7.00 4.87 -16.81
CA GLY A 247 -6.27 5.99 -17.40
C GLY A 247 -5.33 5.55 -18.52
N PHE A 248 -4.60 4.44 -18.33
CA PHE A 248 -3.73 3.90 -19.38
C PHE A 248 -4.51 3.41 -20.62
N ARG A 249 -5.68 2.80 -20.41
CA ARG A 249 -6.55 2.37 -21.53
C ARG A 249 -7.04 3.55 -22.37
N LEU A 250 -7.38 4.68 -21.73
CA LEU A 250 -7.79 5.89 -22.44
C LEU A 250 -6.65 6.42 -23.34
N ILE A 251 -5.43 6.51 -22.79
CA ILE A 251 -4.24 6.95 -23.56
C ILE A 251 -3.96 6.03 -24.76
N LYS A 252 -4.27 4.73 -24.64
CA LYS A 252 -4.08 3.75 -25.73
C LYS A 252 -5.20 3.80 -26.77
N LYS A 253 -6.40 4.26 -26.42
CA LYS A 253 -7.57 4.29 -27.29
C LYS A 253 -7.53 5.47 -28.30
N ASP A 254 -6.75 6.51 -27.99
CA ASP A 254 -6.49 7.66 -28.87
C ASP A 254 -5.45 7.33 -29.98
N LYS A 255 -5.35 6.06 -30.33
CA LYS A 255 -4.67 5.52 -31.51
C LYS A 255 -5.70 5.10 -32.56
#